data_8b21e93840cd259e130bf9bc7c03644b
#
_entry.id   8b21e93840cd259e130bf9bc7c03644b
#
_cell.length_a   1.000
_cell.length_b   1.000
_cell.length_c   1.000
_cell.angle_alpha   90.00
_cell.angle_beta   90.00
_cell.angle_gamma   90.00
#
_symmetry.space_group_name_H-M   'P 1'
#
loop_
_entity.id
_entity.type
_entity.pdbx_description
1 polymer ?
#
loop_
_entity_poly.entity_id
_entity_poly.type
_entity_poly.pdbx_seq_one_letter_code
_entity_poly.pdbx_strand_id
1 'polypeptide(L)'
;MKKFTLLVCLLLVIVFSGIAQDKKINVLVFSRTMGYRHNSISTGLKMMSDLAQERNWVMTATENADLFTPEFLKNFDVVVFLNPTGDVLNEQQQKNLEAFMARDKGFVGIHAAADCEYDWAWYGQLNGAFFRTHPPAQLGTVIFENTDHPSMAPFKGMKSYRTLDEWYSFKENPRAKVHVLARLDETSLNEATLKDDKWKMGDHPLIWYQEIGNSRSFYTVFGHTPEAFENPKIKEHIGCAVDWAAKRNQ
;
A
#
# COMPACT_ATOMS: atom_id res chain seq x y z
N MET A 1 77.13 -18.49 19.89
CA MET A 1 75.69 -18.88 19.97
C MET A 1 74.84 -17.61 19.88
N LYS A 2 74.29 -17.30 18.72
CA LYS A 2 73.44 -16.11 18.50
C LYS A 2 72.00 -16.53 18.70
N LYS A 3 71.29 -15.94 19.68
CA LYS A 3 69.89 -16.16 19.93
C LYS A 3 69.10 -15.30 18.95
N PHE A 4 68.30 -15.93 18.06
CA PHE A 4 67.34 -15.28 17.18
C PHE A 4 65.99 -15.10 17.94
N THR A 5 65.66 -13.89 18.25
CA THR A 5 64.35 -13.58 18.85
C THR A 5 63.34 -13.35 17.71
N LEU A 6 62.38 -14.26 17.55
CA LEU A 6 61.30 -14.19 16.58
C LEU A 6 60.20 -13.27 17.12
N LEU A 7 60.00 -12.08 16.52
CA LEU A 7 58.94 -11.15 16.84
C LEU A 7 57.70 -11.52 16.01
N VAL A 8 56.71 -12.11 16.67
CA VAL A 8 55.39 -12.41 16.05
C VAL A 8 54.52 -11.17 16.15
N CYS A 9 54.35 -10.43 15.03
CA CYS A 9 53.37 -9.35 14.93
C CYS A 9 51.98 -9.95 14.72
N LEU A 10 51.14 -9.91 15.76
CA LEU A 10 49.73 -10.28 15.69
C LEU A 10 48.95 -9.11 15.03
N LEU A 11 48.61 -9.25 13.77
CA LEU A 11 47.69 -8.30 13.04
C LEU A 11 46.26 -8.56 13.52
N LEU A 12 45.73 -7.68 14.37
CA LEU A 12 44.31 -7.64 14.72
C LEU A 12 43.54 -7.05 13.51
N VAL A 13 42.90 -7.91 12.73
CA VAL A 13 41.92 -7.46 11.71
C VAL A 13 40.63 -7.14 12.44
N ILE A 14 40.38 -5.85 12.69
CA ILE A 14 39.11 -5.37 13.19
C ILE A 14 38.16 -5.39 12.00
N VAL A 15 37.31 -6.42 11.91
CA VAL A 15 36.18 -6.46 10.98
C VAL A 15 35.14 -5.49 11.51
N PHE A 16 35.09 -4.27 10.97
CA PHE A 16 33.95 -3.39 11.13
C PHE A 16 32.79 -4.02 10.38
N SER A 17 31.93 -4.73 11.06
CA SER A 17 30.59 -5.04 10.56
C SER A 17 29.83 -3.71 10.52
N GLY A 18 29.89 -3.02 9.38
CA GLY A 18 29.04 -1.87 9.12
C GLY A 18 27.60 -2.34 9.25
N ILE A 19 26.91 -1.94 10.31
CA ILE A 19 25.45 -2.04 10.37
C ILE A 19 24.98 -1.14 9.24
N ALA A 20 24.54 -1.75 8.13
CA ALA A 20 23.90 -1.01 7.07
C ALA A 20 22.68 -0.32 7.71
N GLN A 21 22.76 0.99 7.88
CA GLN A 21 21.63 1.76 8.37
C GLN A 21 20.54 1.66 7.30
N ASP A 22 19.40 1.11 7.67
CA ASP A 22 18.25 0.99 6.78
C ASP A 22 17.98 2.33 6.08
N LYS A 23 17.90 2.30 4.75
CA LYS A 23 17.64 3.50 3.95
C LYS A 23 16.36 4.18 4.46
N LYS A 24 16.47 5.46 4.82
CA LYS A 24 15.34 6.29 5.21
C LYS A 24 14.42 6.47 3.99
N ILE A 25 13.13 6.21 4.15
CA ILE A 25 12.13 6.33 3.08
C ILE A 25 11.34 7.62 3.27
N ASN A 26 11.14 8.38 2.19
CA ASN A 26 10.29 9.55 2.17
C ASN A 26 8.91 9.17 1.62
N VAL A 27 7.87 9.30 2.45
CA VAL A 27 6.50 8.90 2.17
C VAL A 27 5.61 10.13 2.04
N LEU A 28 4.95 10.30 0.90
CA LEU A 28 3.88 11.27 0.72
C LEU A 28 2.53 10.58 0.93
N VAL A 29 1.76 11.03 1.91
CA VAL A 29 0.40 10.55 2.16
C VAL A 29 -0.59 11.60 1.67
N PHE A 30 -1.39 11.25 0.67
CA PHE A 30 -2.40 12.12 0.06
C PHE A 30 -3.80 11.61 0.37
N SER A 31 -4.66 12.50 0.93
CA SER A 31 -5.99 12.12 1.40
C SER A 31 -7.09 13.14 1.03
N ARG A 32 -6.90 13.85 -0.11
CA ARG A 32 -7.91 14.77 -0.62
C ARG A 32 -9.17 14.01 -1.04
N THR A 33 -10.34 14.58 -0.72
CA THR A 33 -11.64 14.04 -1.13
C THR A 33 -12.43 15.11 -1.86
N MET A 34 -12.95 14.77 -3.04
CA MET A 34 -13.87 15.59 -3.82
C MET A 34 -15.27 14.98 -3.87
N GLY A 35 -15.41 13.72 -3.42
CA GLY A 35 -16.65 12.99 -3.21
C GLY A 35 -16.87 12.69 -1.73
N TYR A 36 -17.20 11.44 -1.40
CA TYR A 36 -17.42 11.00 -0.02
C TYR A 36 -16.14 11.07 0.81
N ARG A 37 -16.21 11.69 2.00
CA ARG A 37 -15.08 11.74 2.94
C ARG A 37 -15.23 10.68 4.01
N HIS A 38 -14.33 9.70 3.99
CA HIS A 38 -14.31 8.65 5.00
C HIS A 38 -13.91 9.20 6.37
N ASN A 39 -14.66 8.83 7.41
CA ASN A 39 -14.34 9.19 8.81
C ASN A 39 -13.05 8.54 9.31
N SER A 40 -12.59 7.48 8.65
CA SER A 40 -11.35 6.75 8.95
C SER A 40 -10.07 7.49 8.56
N ILE A 41 -10.14 8.55 7.74
CA ILE A 41 -8.95 9.27 7.24
C ILE A 41 -8.07 9.76 8.40
N SER A 42 -8.66 10.33 9.45
CA SER A 42 -7.89 10.83 10.62
C SER A 42 -7.15 9.71 11.35
N THR A 43 -7.81 8.57 11.55
CA THR A 43 -7.19 7.38 12.17
C THR A 43 -6.13 6.78 11.26
N GLY A 44 -6.39 6.74 9.94
CA GLY A 44 -5.40 6.32 8.96
C GLY A 44 -4.16 7.19 8.92
N LEU A 45 -4.31 8.53 9.00
CA LEU A 45 -3.17 9.45 9.09
C LEU A 45 -2.37 9.24 10.38
N LYS A 46 -3.05 9.01 11.51
CA LYS A 46 -2.38 8.66 12.77
C LYS A 46 -1.60 7.34 12.63
N MET A 47 -2.23 6.30 12.09
CA MET A 47 -1.58 5.02 11.83
C MET A 47 -0.33 5.19 10.95
N MET A 48 -0.41 5.97 9.88
CA MET A 48 0.74 6.24 9.01
C MET A 48 1.86 6.99 9.73
N SER A 49 1.50 7.92 10.64
CA SER A 49 2.48 8.62 11.48
C SER A 49 3.17 7.68 12.47
N ASP A 50 2.42 6.76 13.10
CA ASP A 50 2.98 5.74 13.99
C ASP A 50 3.94 4.82 13.21
N LEU A 51 3.53 4.35 12.03
CA LEU A 51 4.38 3.54 11.14
C LEU A 51 5.66 4.29 10.73
N ALA A 52 5.56 5.59 10.44
CA ALA A 52 6.72 6.40 10.08
C ALA A 52 7.77 6.43 11.19
N GLN A 53 7.33 6.54 12.46
CA GLN A 53 8.22 6.48 13.62
C GLN A 53 8.83 5.07 13.80
N GLU A 54 8.00 4.04 13.72
CA GLU A 54 8.41 2.64 13.92
C GLU A 54 9.37 2.15 12.83
N ARG A 55 9.22 2.65 11.58
CA ARG A 55 9.92 2.16 10.38
C ARG A 55 10.97 3.13 9.84
N ASN A 56 11.34 4.18 10.57
CA ASN A 56 12.31 5.18 10.15
C ASN A 56 11.96 5.82 8.79
N TRP A 57 10.69 6.21 8.59
CA TRP A 57 10.26 6.99 7.43
C TRP A 57 10.26 8.50 7.74
N VAL A 58 10.36 9.31 6.69
CA VAL A 58 9.98 10.72 6.71
C VAL A 58 8.64 10.85 6.03
N MET A 59 7.61 11.12 6.81
CA MET A 59 6.25 11.25 6.29
C MET A 59 5.88 12.71 6.09
N THR A 60 5.26 13.01 4.96
CA THR A 60 4.53 14.25 4.69
C THR A 60 3.10 13.89 4.34
N ALA A 61 2.12 14.47 5.06
CA ALA A 61 0.70 14.30 4.76
C ALA A 61 0.13 15.59 4.17
N THR A 62 -0.73 15.48 3.14
CA THR A 62 -1.37 16.63 2.53
C THR A 62 -2.71 16.27 1.88
N GLU A 63 -3.61 17.24 1.82
CA GLU A 63 -4.81 17.24 0.97
C GLU A 63 -4.68 18.28 -0.16
N ASN A 64 -3.57 19.02 -0.20
CA ASN A 64 -3.34 20.03 -1.21
C ASN A 64 -2.73 19.42 -2.49
N ALA A 65 -3.55 19.32 -3.54
CA ALA A 65 -3.13 18.81 -4.83
C ALA A 65 -2.13 19.73 -5.56
N ASP A 66 -2.07 21.03 -5.22
CA ASP A 66 -1.10 21.97 -5.85
C ASP A 66 0.35 21.61 -5.54
N LEU A 67 0.57 20.75 -4.53
CA LEU A 67 1.89 20.19 -4.23
C LEU A 67 2.31 19.08 -5.21
N PHE A 68 1.43 18.58 -6.08
CA PHE A 68 1.81 17.59 -7.09
C PHE A 68 2.60 18.25 -8.24
N THR A 69 3.76 18.80 -7.90
CA THR A 69 4.74 19.37 -8.84
C THR A 69 5.98 18.48 -8.93
N PRO A 70 6.73 18.52 -10.05
CA PRO A 70 7.97 17.74 -10.17
C PRO A 70 8.99 18.05 -9.06
N GLU A 71 9.08 19.33 -8.65
CA GLU A 71 9.99 19.81 -7.62
C GLU A 71 9.65 19.26 -6.25
N PHE A 72 8.37 19.09 -5.96
CA PHE A 72 7.93 18.52 -4.68
C PHE A 72 7.99 16.99 -4.71
N LEU A 73 7.44 16.36 -5.73
CA LEU A 73 7.35 14.89 -5.84
C LEU A 73 8.72 14.21 -5.89
N LYS A 74 9.76 14.86 -6.46
CA LYS A 74 11.12 14.27 -6.52
C LYS A 74 11.70 13.89 -5.15
N ASN A 75 11.20 14.50 -4.07
CA ASN A 75 11.69 14.27 -2.71
C ASN A 75 11.15 12.99 -2.07
N PHE A 76 10.19 12.31 -2.70
CA PHE A 76 9.56 11.12 -2.16
C PHE A 76 10.02 9.84 -2.86
N ASP A 77 9.96 8.74 -2.15
CA ASP A 77 10.21 7.38 -2.65
C ASP A 77 8.89 6.66 -2.97
N VAL A 78 7.81 7.01 -2.25
CA VAL A 78 6.48 6.43 -2.40
C VAL A 78 5.38 7.46 -2.16
N VAL A 79 4.31 7.36 -2.95
CA VAL A 79 3.06 8.11 -2.75
C VAL A 79 1.99 7.13 -2.28
N VAL A 80 1.33 7.47 -1.18
CA VAL A 80 0.21 6.72 -0.60
C VAL A 80 -1.07 7.52 -0.81
N PHE A 81 -2.03 6.95 -1.51
CA PHE A 81 -3.39 7.47 -1.63
C PHE A 81 -4.24 6.87 -0.52
N LEU A 82 -4.45 7.64 0.55
CA LEU A 82 -5.21 7.24 1.74
C LEU A 82 -6.65 7.74 1.61
N ASN A 83 -7.55 6.88 1.15
CA ASN A 83 -8.99 7.16 0.99
C ASN A 83 -9.32 8.45 0.21
N PRO A 84 -8.64 8.79 -0.90
CA PRO A 84 -9.11 9.86 -1.77
C PRO A 84 -10.40 9.44 -2.47
N THR A 85 -11.26 10.40 -2.84
CA THR A 85 -12.48 10.13 -3.61
C THR A 85 -12.75 11.23 -4.62
N GLY A 86 -13.30 10.86 -5.78
CA GLY A 86 -13.62 11.79 -6.85
C GLY A 86 -12.39 12.31 -7.61
N ASP A 87 -12.54 13.40 -8.34
CA ASP A 87 -11.47 14.01 -9.15
C ASP A 87 -10.56 14.87 -8.27
N VAL A 88 -9.44 14.32 -7.84
CA VAL A 88 -8.54 14.95 -6.86
C VAL A 88 -7.33 15.64 -7.48
N LEU A 89 -6.98 15.30 -8.73
CA LEU A 89 -5.86 15.88 -9.47
C LEU A 89 -6.33 16.47 -10.81
N ASN A 90 -5.84 17.65 -11.17
CA ASN A 90 -6.02 18.18 -12.52
C ASN A 90 -5.03 17.53 -13.51
N GLU A 91 -5.23 17.73 -14.81
CA GLU A 91 -4.41 17.13 -15.88
C GLU A 91 -2.89 17.34 -15.71
N GLN A 92 -2.46 18.50 -15.22
CA GLN A 92 -1.03 18.76 -15.03
C GLN A 92 -0.49 17.99 -13.83
N GLN A 93 -1.25 17.90 -12.75
CA GLN A 93 -0.92 17.12 -11.55
C GLN A 93 -0.90 15.62 -11.85
N GLN A 94 -1.83 15.14 -12.69
CA GLN A 94 -1.85 13.77 -13.21
C GLN A 94 -0.56 13.45 -13.98
N LYS A 95 -0.17 14.29 -14.95
CA LYS A 95 1.11 14.14 -15.69
C LYS A 95 2.34 14.16 -14.79
N ASN A 96 2.29 14.94 -13.71
CA ASN A 96 3.39 14.98 -12.73
C ASN A 96 3.48 13.69 -11.92
N LEU A 97 2.35 13.05 -11.57
CA LEU A 97 2.33 11.73 -10.94
C LEU A 97 2.80 10.63 -11.90
N GLU A 98 2.42 10.68 -13.19
CA GLU A 98 2.94 9.77 -14.22
C GLU A 98 4.48 9.88 -14.32
N ALA A 99 4.99 11.13 -14.39
CA ALA A 99 6.42 11.38 -14.44
C ALA A 99 7.16 10.95 -13.15
N PHE A 100 6.52 11.04 -11.99
CA PHE A 100 7.04 10.50 -10.73
C PHE A 100 7.17 8.97 -10.82
N MET A 101 6.11 8.28 -11.22
CA MET A 101 6.10 6.82 -11.34
C MET A 101 7.09 6.31 -12.42
N ALA A 102 7.39 7.10 -13.45
CA ALA A 102 8.40 6.73 -14.44
C ALA A 102 9.84 6.69 -13.89
N ARG A 103 10.06 7.09 -12.63
CA ARG A 103 11.38 7.24 -11.99
C ARG A 103 11.69 6.17 -10.94
N ASP A 104 11.22 4.96 -11.10
CA ASP A 104 11.51 3.89 -10.15
C ASP A 104 10.96 4.15 -8.73
N LYS A 105 9.72 4.63 -8.67
CA LYS A 105 9.02 5.04 -7.45
C LYS A 105 7.91 4.08 -7.07
N GLY A 106 7.34 4.28 -5.86
CA GLY A 106 6.26 3.46 -5.34
C GLY A 106 4.92 4.18 -5.30
N PHE A 107 3.86 3.41 -5.44
CA PHE A 107 2.47 3.82 -5.20
C PHE A 107 1.78 2.81 -4.29
N VAL A 108 1.00 3.29 -3.32
CA VAL A 108 0.13 2.46 -2.48
C VAL A 108 -1.26 3.07 -2.44
N GLY A 109 -2.23 2.36 -2.99
CA GLY A 109 -3.65 2.70 -2.92
C GLY A 109 -4.32 2.01 -1.74
N ILE A 110 -5.01 2.77 -0.90
CA ILE A 110 -5.74 2.27 0.26
C ILE A 110 -7.22 2.54 0.06
N HIS A 111 -8.04 1.49 0.11
CA HIS A 111 -9.49 1.49 0.07
C HIS A 111 -10.06 2.39 -1.04
N ALA A 112 -10.50 3.61 -0.69
CA ALA A 112 -11.11 4.53 -1.65
C ALA A 112 -10.12 5.12 -2.67
N ALA A 113 -8.85 4.71 -2.67
CA ALA A 113 -7.99 4.93 -3.82
C ALA A 113 -8.55 4.31 -5.11
N ALA A 114 -9.45 3.33 -5.02
CA ALA A 114 -10.19 2.81 -6.18
C ALA A 114 -11.41 3.68 -6.58
N ASP A 115 -11.85 4.61 -5.73
CA ASP A 115 -13.03 5.47 -5.91
C ASP A 115 -12.64 6.91 -6.30
N CYS A 116 -11.57 7.07 -7.06
CA CYS A 116 -11.14 8.36 -7.56
C CYS A 116 -10.60 8.29 -8.98
N GLU A 117 -10.47 9.47 -9.65
CA GLU A 117 -9.81 9.61 -10.95
C GLU A 117 -10.40 8.73 -12.07
N TYR A 118 -11.72 8.58 -12.13
CA TYR A 118 -12.42 7.65 -13.03
C TYR A 118 -12.17 7.90 -14.52
N ASP A 119 -11.93 9.14 -14.91
CA ASP A 119 -11.73 9.54 -16.29
C ASP A 119 -10.26 9.48 -16.73
N TRP A 120 -9.36 9.08 -15.80
CA TRP A 120 -7.95 8.94 -16.07
C TRP A 120 -7.54 7.47 -16.21
N ALA A 121 -7.53 6.99 -17.45
CA ALA A 121 -7.28 5.57 -17.76
C ALA A 121 -5.92 5.06 -17.25
N TRP A 122 -4.88 5.91 -17.23
CA TRP A 122 -3.58 5.55 -16.68
C TRP A 122 -3.65 5.27 -15.18
N TYR A 123 -4.44 6.05 -14.42
CA TYR A 123 -4.64 5.79 -13.00
C TYR A 123 -5.32 4.43 -12.76
N GLY A 124 -6.31 4.06 -13.60
CA GLY A 124 -6.91 2.73 -13.55
C GLY A 124 -5.89 1.60 -13.77
N GLN A 125 -4.86 1.85 -14.60
CA GLN A 125 -3.74 0.91 -14.74
C GLN A 125 -2.84 0.93 -13.50
N LEU A 126 -2.52 2.11 -12.96
CA LEU A 126 -1.68 2.25 -11.75
C LEU A 126 -2.32 1.57 -10.54
N ASN A 127 -3.59 1.87 -10.25
CA ASN A 127 -4.31 1.32 -9.09
C ASN A 127 -4.77 -0.14 -9.31
N GLY A 128 -4.92 -0.55 -10.57
CA GLY A 128 -5.34 -1.88 -10.99
C GLY A 128 -6.84 -2.02 -11.25
N ALA A 129 -7.70 -1.28 -10.55
CA ALA A 129 -9.15 -1.29 -10.75
C ALA A 129 -9.81 0.00 -10.27
N PHE A 130 -11.01 0.27 -10.81
CA PHE A 130 -11.92 1.29 -10.34
C PHE A 130 -13.07 0.68 -9.55
N PHE A 131 -13.46 1.35 -8.48
CA PHE A 131 -14.63 1.00 -7.67
C PHE A 131 -15.91 1.00 -8.50
N ARG A 132 -16.83 0.08 -8.18
CA ARG A 132 -18.16 0.00 -8.76
C ARG A 132 -19.26 0.17 -7.72
N THR A 133 -19.21 -0.64 -6.66
CA THR A 133 -20.22 -0.68 -5.60
C THR A 133 -19.71 -1.48 -4.41
N HIS A 134 -20.44 -1.49 -3.31
CA HIS A 134 -20.18 -2.28 -2.13
C HIS A 134 -21.48 -2.64 -1.39
N PRO A 135 -21.56 -3.73 -0.64
CA PRO A 135 -22.57 -3.93 0.37
C PRO A 135 -22.26 -3.08 1.62
N PRO A 136 -23.19 -2.92 2.57
CA PRO A 136 -22.87 -2.30 3.86
C PRO A 136 -21.66 -2.94 4.52
N ALA A 137 -20.85 -2.13 5.23
CA ALA A 137 -19.70 -2.62 6.00
C ALA A 137 -20.11 -3.75 6.95
N GLN A 138 -19.37 -4.86 6.93
CA GLN A 138 -19.73 -6.07 7.66
C GLN A 138 -18.52 -7.00 7.84
N LEU A 139 -18.68 -8.00 8.70
CA LEU A 139 -17.70 -9.09 8.81
C LEU A 139 -17.65 -9.89 7.51
N GLY A 140 -16.45 -10.03 6.96
CA GLY A 140 -16.15 -10.86 5.80
C GLY A 140 -14.87 -11.66 5.99
N THR A 141 -14.72 -12.73 5.23
CA THR A 141 -13.54 -13.59 5.25
C THR A 141 -12.70 -13.33 4.00
N VAL A 142 -11.48 -12.86 4.23
CA VAL A 142 -10.46 -12.68 3.19
C VAL A 142 -9.69 -13.99 3.05
N ILE A 143 -9.66 -14.57 1.86
CA ILE A 143 -8.88 -15.77 1.51
C ILE A 143 -7.55 -15.32 0.94
N PHE A 144 -6.45 -15.81 1.49
CA PHE A 144 -5.11 -15.51 1.01
C PHE A 144 -4.69 -16.48 -0.09
N GLU A 145 -4.19 -15.95 -1.20
CA GLU A 145 -3.67 -16.71 -2.34
C GLU A 145 -2.15 -16.78 -2.31
N ASN A 146 -1.50 -15.71 -1.85
CA ASN A 146 -0.05 -15.66 -1.69
C ASN A 146 0.34 -14.86 -0.45
N THR A 147 0.84 -15.52 0.58
CA THR A 147 1.32 -14.90 1.82
C THR A 147 2.84 -14.79 1.90
N ASP A 148 3.56 -15.16 0.85
CA ASP A 148 5.03 -15.04 0.80
C ASP A 148 5.48 -13.66 0.30
N HIS A 149 4.57 -12.90 -0.31
CA HIS A 149 4.86 -11.53 -0.71
C HIS A 149 5.15 -10.65 0.53
N PRO A 150 6.17 -9.78 0.52
CA PRO A 150 6.61 -9.01 1.69
C PRO A 150 5.48 -8.22 2.38
N SER A 151 4.55 -7.64 1.62
CA SER A 151 3.40 -6.92 2.18
C SER A 151 2.47 -7.80 3.03
N MET A 152 2.50 -9.11 2.81
CA MET A 152 1.64 -10.08 3.50
C MET A 152 2.29 -10.68 4.75
N ALA A 153 3.44 -10.17 5.20
CA ALA A 153 4.17 -10.70 6.36
C ALA A 153 3.30 -10.91 7.62
N PRO A 154 2.37 -10.00 8.01
CA PRO A 154 1.51 -10.22 9.18
C PRO A 154 0.49 -11.36 9.02
N PHE A 155 0.29 -11.85 7.79
CA PHE A 155 -0.60 -12.94 7.45
C PHE A 155 0.14 -14.21 7.01
N LYS A 156 1.47 -14.24 7.14
CA LYS A 156 2.30 -15.35 6.67
C LYS A 156 1.82 -16.70 7.21
N GLY A 157 1.59 -17.67 6.30
CA GLY A 157 1.11 -19.01 6.63
C GLY A 157 -0.38 -19.11 6.98
N MET A 158 -1.11 -17.98 7.05
CA MET A 158 -2.56 -18.01 7.24
C MET A 158 -3.26 -18.34 5.91
N LYS A 159 -4.35 -19.09 5.97
CA LYS A 159 -5.20 -19.36 4.81
C LYS A 159 -6.26 -18.30 4.60
N SER A 160 -6.72 -17.70 5.69
CA SER A 160 -7.77 -16.68 5.66
C SER A 160 -7.70 -15.76 6.88
N TYR A 161 -8.40 -14.63 6.79
CA TYR A 161 -8.56 -13.67 7.88
C TYR A 161 -9.98 -13.12 7.88
N ARG A 162 -10.66 -13.20 9.01
CA ARG A 162 -12.02 -12.65 9.18
C ARG A 162 -11.94 -11.31 9.89
N THR A 163 -12.48 -10.27 9.28
CA THR A 163 -12.49 -8.91 9.84
C THR A 163 -13.72 -8.13 9.38
N LEU A 164 -13.97 -7.01 10.03
CA LEU A 164 -14.99 -6.05 9.64
C LEU A 164 -14.33 -5.00 8.73
N ASP A 165 -14.90 -4.80 7.55
CA ASP A 165 -14.55 -3.69 6.66
C ASP A 165 -15.69 -3.51 5.63
N GLU A 166 -15.49 -2.63 4.66
CA GLU A 166 -16.35 -2.47 3.51
C GLU A 166 -15.73 -3.16 2.28
N TRP A 167 -16.49 -4.05 1.66
CA TRP A 167 -16.00 -4.94 0.62
C TRP A 167 -16.29 -4.37 -0.76
N TYR A 168 -15.33 -3.69 -1.34
CA TYR A 168 -15.45 -3.07 -2.67
C TYR A 168 -15.52 -4.11 -3.77
N SER A 169 -16.52 -3.94 -4.65
CA SER A 169 -16.55 -4.57 -5.97
C SER A 169 -16.07 -3.57 -7.02
N PHE A 170 -15.43 -4.06 -8.05
CA PHE A 170 -14.76 -3.24 -9.05
C PHE A 170 -15.50 -3.26 -10.39
N LYS A 171 -15.31 -2.21 -11.21
CA LYS A 171 -15.92 -2.12 -12.57
C LYS A 171 -15.46 -3.28 -13.46
N GLU A 172 -14.19 -3.68 -13.33
CA GLU A 172 -13.60 -4.84 -13.99
C GLU A 172 -12.84 -5.68 -12.97
N ASN A 173 -12.78 -7.00 -13.18
CA ASN A 173 -11.93 -7.86 -12.36
C ASN A 173 -10.45 -7.58 -12.71
N PRO A 174 -9.62 -7.15 -11.73
CA PRO A 174 -8.23 -6.80 -12.01
C PRO A 174 -7.31 -7.99 -12.27
N ARG A 175 -7.72 -9.22 -11.97
CA ARG A 175 -6.88 -10.43 -11.94
C ARG A 175 -6.02 -10.64 -13.19
N ALA A 176 -6.54 -10.31 -14.36
CA ALA A 176 -5.80 -10.48 -15.61
C ALA A 176 -4.64 -9.48 -15.78
N LYS A 177 -4.61 -8.43 -14.96
CA LYS A 177 -3.66 -7.29 -15.10
C LYS A 177 -2.72 -7.15 -13.90
N VAL A 178 -3.03 -7.79 -12.75
CA VAL A 178 -2.30 -7.63 -11.49
C VAL A 178 -1.99 -8.98 -10.84
N HIS A 179 -1.09 -8.99 -9.87
CA HIS A 179 -0.80 -10.15 -9.04
C HIS A 179 -1.68 -10.12 -7.80
N VAL A 180 -2.74 -10.92 -7.78
CA VAL A 180 -3.67 -10.99 -6.65
C VAL A 180 -3.03 -11.74 -5.48
N LEU A 181 -3.10 -11.13 -4.29
CA LEU A 181 -2.60 -11.70 -3.03
C LEU A 181 -3.72 -12.24 -2.16
N ALA A 182 -4.92 -11.64 -2.26
CA ALA A 182 -6.08 -12.05 -1.49
C ALA A 182 -7.38 -11.69 -2.20
N ARG A 183 -8.42 -12.46 -1.91
CA ARG A 183 -9.78 -12.28 -2.42
C ARG A 183 -10.81 -12.41 -1.31
N LEU A 184 -12.02 -11.91 -1.53
CA LEU A 184 -13.15 -12.11 -0.65
C LEU A 184 -13.73 -13.54 -0.82
N ASP A 185 -14.05 -14.18 0.27
CA ASP A 185 -15.03 -15.25 0.29
C ASP A 185 -16.43 -14.62 0.36
N GLU A 186 -17.06 -14.44 -0.78
CA GLU A 186 -18.38 -13.81 -0.86
C GLU A 186 -19.42 -14.57 -0.02
N THR A 187 -19.27 -15.89 0.16
CA THR A 187 -20.21 -16.71 0.94
C THR A 187 -20.12 -16.44 2.44
N SER A 188 -19.07 -15.75 2.89
CA SER A 188 -18.86 -15.39 4.30
C SER A 188 -19.65 -14.18 4.76
N LEU A 189 -20.29 -13.45 3.82
CA LEU A 189 -21.08 -12.26 4.12
C LEU A 189 -22.46 -12.61 4.68
N ASN A 190 -23.18 -11.61 5.22
CA ASN A 190 -24.47 -11.84 5.81
C ASN A 190 -25.55 -12.23 4.77
N GLU A 191 -26.62 -12.88 5.24
CA GLU A 191 -27.68 -13.41 4.37
C GLU A 191 -28.37 -12.34 3.52
N ALA A 192 -28.55 -11.12 4.04
CA ALA A 192 -29.17 -10.03 3.30
C ALA A 192 -28.31 -9.61 2.10
N THR A 193 -26.99 -9.50 2.30
CA THR A 193 -26.01 -9.22 1.27
C THR A 193 -25.97 -10.35 0.23
N LEU A 194 -26.02 -11.60 0.66
CA LEU A 194 -25.99 -12.76 -0.26
C LEU A 194 -27.17 -12.84 -1.22
N LYS A 195 -28.28 -12.15 -0.91
CA LYS A 195 -29.48 -12.06 -1.77
C LYS A 195 -29.39 -10.98 -2.85
N ASP A 196 -28.40 -10.07 -2.76
CA ASP A 196 -28.21 -8.98 -3.73
C ASP A 196 -26.99 -9.26 -4.62
N ASP A 197 -27.23 -9.44 -5.92
CA ASP A 197 -26.18 -9.77 -6.88
C ASP A 197 -25.38 -8.55 -7.36
N LYS A 198 -25.80 -7.33 -7.02
CA LYS A 198 -25.16 -6.10 -7.53
C LYS A 198 -23.68 -5.96 -7.21
N TRP A 199 -23.27 -6.43 -6.04
CA TRP A 199 -21.89 -6.33 -5.56
C TRP A 199 -21.06 -7.59 -5.85
N LYS A 200 -21.68 -8.70 -6.22
CA LYS A 200 -20.98 -9.96 -6.51
C LYS A 200 -20.05 -9.83 -7.71
N MET A 201 -18.88 -10.44 -7.61
CA MET A 201 -17.91 -10.58 -8.67
C MET A 201 -17.63 -12.06 -8.99
N GLY A 202 -17.98 -12.99 -8.07
CA GLY A 202 -17.62 -14.40 -8.13
C GLY A 202 -16.15 -14.62 -7.76
N ASP A 203 -15.24 -14.29 -8.66
CA ASP A 203 -13.83 -14.07 -8.32
C ASP A 203 -13.67 -12.62 -7.87
N HIS A 204 -13.32 -12.39 -6.59
CA HIS A 204 -13.42 -11.09 -5.94
C HIS A 204 -12.09 -10.62 -5.32
N PRO A 205 -11.11 -10.20 -6.13
CA PRO A 205 -9.82 -9.69 -5.63
C PRO A 205 -9.99 -8.51 -4.68
N LEU A 206 -9.19 -8.46 -3.61
CA LEU A 206 -9.21 -7.42 -2.59
C LEU A 206 -7.85 -6.77 -2.36
N ILE A 207 -6.77 -7.54 -2.57
CA ILE A 207 -5.39 -7.09 -2.35
C ILE A 207 -4.56 -7.58 -3.53
N TRP A 208 -3.79 -6.66 -4.10
CA TRP A 208 -2.91 -6.98 -5.23
C TRP A 208 -1.73 -6.03 -5.33
N TYR A 209 -0.76 -6.45 -6.12
CA TYR A 209 0.36 -5.62 -6.52
C TYR A 209 0.64 -5.76 -8.02
N GLN A 210 1.42 -4.85 -8.54
CA GLN A 210 1.96 -4.91 -9.89
C GLN A 210 3.27 -4.13 -10.00
N GLU A 211 4.06 -4.48 -11.00
CA GLU A 211 5.26 -3.75 -11.39
C GLU A 211 4.99 -3.03 -12.71
N ILE A 212 5.29 -1.74 -12.77
CA ILE A 212 5.08 -0.87 -13.94
C ILE A 212 6.43 -0.32 -14.34
N GLY A 213 7.07 -0.95 -15.31
CA GLY A 213 8.49 -0.75 -15.57
C GLY A 213 9.32 -1.14 -14.34
N ASN A 214 10.10 -0.19 -13.82
CA ASN A 214 10.82 -0.39 -12.56
C ASN A 214 10.04 0.07 -11.32
N SER A 215 8.88 0.67 -11.48
CA SER A 215 8.05 1.17 -10.39
C SER A 215 7.13 0.09 -9.85
N ARG A 216 6.67 0.27 -8.60
CA ARG A 216 5.80 -0.69 -7.93
C ARG A 216 4.51 -0.04 -7.49
N SER A 217 3.40 -0.72 -7.74
CA SER A 217 2.08 -0.32 -7.28
C SER A 217 1.45 -1.41 -6.43
N PHE A 218 0.81 -1.01 -5.36
CA PHE A 218 0.11 -1.87 -4.43
C PHE A 218 -1.28 -1.33 -4.13
N TYR A 219 -2.26 -2.22 -3.99
CA TYR A 219 -3.60 -1.87 -3.54
C TYR A 219 -4.08 -2.80 -2.43
N THR A 220 -4.76 -2.22 -1.45
CA THR A 220 -5.49 -2.95 -0.41
C THR A 220 -6.88 -2.35 -0.20
N VAL A 221 -7.89 -3.22 -0.09
CA VAL A 221 -9.28 -2.83 0.18
C VAL A 221 -9.49 -2.36 1.62
N PHE A 222 -8.62 -2.74 2.55
CA PHE A 222 -8.77 -2.38 3.96
C PHE A 222 -8.70 -0.87 4.19
N GLY A 223 -9.55 -0.35 5.09
CA GLY A 223 -9.45 1.02 5.56
C GLY A 223 -10.73 1.85 5.50
N HIS A 224 -11.89 1.24 5.32
CA HIS A 224 -13.17 1.97 5.38
C HIS A 224 -13.44 2.52 6.78
N THR A 225 -13.18 1.72 7.82
CA THR A 225 -13.51 2.09 9.21
C THR A 225 -12.27 2.53 10.01
N PRO A 226 -12.41 3.37 11.04
CA PRO A 226 -11.33 3.67 11.97
C PRO A 226 -10.71 2.40 12.57
N GLU A 227 -11.54 1.41 12.94
CA GLU A 227 -11.12 0.15 13.55
C GLU A 227 -10.23 -0.68 12.62
N ALA A 228 -10.42 -0.56 11.30
CA ALA A 228 -9.53 -1.20 10.33
C ALA A 228 -8.09 -0.69 10.47
N PHE A 229 -7.90 0.63 10.63
CA PHE A 229 -6.59 1.22 10.83
C PHE A 229 -6.01 1.02 12.24
N GLU A 230 -6.85 0.73 13.24
CA GLU A 230 -6.42 0.36 14.58
C GLU A 230 -6.03 -1.12 14.70
N ASN A 231 -6.41 -1.94 13.72
CA ASN A 231 -6.09 -3.36 13.69
C ASN A 231 -4.59 -3.58 13.45
N PRO A 232 -3.86 -4.23 14.37
CA PRO A 232 -2.40 -4.34 14.28
C PRO A 232 -1.93 -5.14 13.05
N LYS A 233 -2.71 -6.11 12.57
CA LYS A 233 -2.35 -6.86 11.35
C LYS A 233 -2.54 -6.03 10.10
N ILE A 234 -3.59 -5.21 10.02
CA ILE A 234 -3.85 -4.32 8.89
C ILE A 234 -2.82 -3.18 8.89
N LYS A 235 -2.53 -2.58 10.06
CA LYS A 235 -1.46 -1.59 10.22
C LYS A 235 -0.14 -2.13 9.70
N GLU A 236 0.29 -3.30 10.18
CA GLU A 236 1.55 -3.92 9.78
C GLU A 236 1.56 -4.28 8.28
N HIS A 237 0.45 -4.77 7.73
CA HIS A 237 0.28 -5.05 6.30
C HIS A 237 0.51 -3.80 5.44
N ILE A 238 -0.10 -2.66 5.80
CA ILE A 238 0.08 -1.40 5.10
C ILE A 238 1.53 -0.93 5.21
N GLY A 239 2.14 -1.05 6.40
CA GLY A 239 3.56 -0.73 6.61
C GLY A 239 4.48 -1.54 5.71
N CYS A 240 4.27 -2.84 5.63
CA CYS A 240 5.02 -3.73 4.75
C CYS A 240 4.79 -3.42 3.25
N ALA A 241 3.56 -3.02 2.88
CA ALA A 241 3.25 -2.62 1.51
C ALA A 241 4.00 -1.35 1.10
N VAL A 242 4.07 -0.35 1.98
CA VAL A 242 4.83 0.89 1.74
C VAL A 242 6.33 0.61 1.63
N ASP A 243 6.90 -0.21 2.54
CA ASP A 243 8.32 -0.61 2.46
C ASP A 243 8.63 -1.34 1.15
N TRP A 244 7.75 -2.25 0.71
CA TRP A 244 7.92 -2.97 -0.55
C TRP A 244 7.82 -2.03 -1.75
N ALA A 245 6.82 -1.14 -1.78
CA ALA A 245 6.65 -0.18 -2.88
C ALA A 245 7.83 0.79 -2.98
N ALA A 246 8.39 1.22 -1.85
CA ALA A 246 9.58 2.06 -1.78
C ALA A 246 10.90 1.28 -2.00
N LYS A 247 10.84 -0.01 -2.30
CA LYS A 247 12.01 -0.89 -2.52
C LYS A 247 13.00 -0.90 -1.36
N ARG A 248 12.47 -0.88 -0.13
CA ARG A 248 13.28 -1.13 1.05
C ARG A 248 13.69 -2.60 1.09
N ASN A 249 14.93 -2.86 1.46
CA ASN A 249 15.47 -4.23 1.62
C ASN A 249 15.43 -5.06 0.31
N GLN A 250 15.95 -4.51 -0.78
CA GLN A 250 16.33 -5.25 -1.99
C GLN A 250 17.80 -5.53 -2.03
#